data_9c81aeaae6cb3db5b8801150b87c82c1
#
_entry.id   9c81aeaae6cb3db5b8801150b87c82c1
#
_cell.length_a   1.000
_cell.length_b   1.000
_cell.length_c   1.000
_cell.angle_alpha   90.00
_cell.angle_beta   90.00
_cell.angle_gamma   90.00
#
_symmetry.space_group_name_H-M   'P 1'
#
loop_
_entity.id
_entity.type
_entity.pdbx_description
1 polymer ?
#
loop_
_entity_poly.entity_id
_entity_poly.type
_entity_poly.pdbx_seq_one_letter_code
_entity_poly.pdbx_strand_id
1 'polypeptide(L)'
;SLGVTRSAVWKAIEQLRELGLEIEAHTNKGYRLTRSMEALDAVRIRTHLADAVRERMGIEVVWEIDSTNASLLTRSAPPLHRYDVLLAENQTSGRGRRGRAWQARLGASLCLSIATSFDPLPRDLPALTLVIGLRVREALMRCGARAMQLKWPNDLVIATSRGELAKVGGI
;
A
#
# COMPACT_ATOMS: atom_id res chain seq x y z
N SER A 1 10.23 24.34 -18.02
CA SER A 1 9.94 25.18 -16.84
C SER A 1 8.53 24.84 -16.36
N LEU A 2 8.34 24.50 -15.08
CA LEU A 2 7.03 24.14 -14.51
C LEU A 2 6.13 25.37 -14.24
N GLY A 3 6.56 26.58 -14.56
CA GLY A 3 5.77 27.81 -14.35
C GLY A 3 5.52 28.17 -12.88
N VAL A 4 6.23 27.56 -11.94
CA VAL A 4 6.07 27.76 -10.49
C VAL A 4 7.25 28.55 -9.90
N THR A 5 7.00 29.29 -8.81
CA THR A 5 8.03 30.07 -8.13
C THR A 5 9.00 29.16 -7.34
N ARG A 6 10.22 29.64 -7.09
CA ARG A 6 11.21 28.91 -6.25
C ARG A 6 10.68 28.59 -4.86
N SER A 7 9.93 29.51 -4.25
CA SER A 7 9.32 29.31 -2.95
C SER A 7 8.26 28.23 -2.95
N ALA A 8 7.46 28.11 -4.03
CA ALA A 8 6.47 27.05 -4.17
C ALA A 8 7.15 25.68 -4.31
N VAL A 9 8.23 25.60 -5.10
CA VAL A 9 9.03 24.36 -5.21
C VAL A 9 9.63 23.98 -3.86
N TRP A 10 10.21 24.96 -3.14
CA TRP A 10 10.79 24.69 -1.83
C TRP A 10 9.74 24.15 -0.83
N LYS A 11 8.56 24.77 -0.75
CA LYS A 11 7.47 24.29 0.10
C LYS A 11 7.03 22.86 -0.26
N ALA A 12 6.90 22.56 -1.55
CA ALA A 12 6.55 21.21 -1.99
C ALA A 12 7.62 20.17 -1.60
N ILE A 13 8.91 20.53 -1.72
CA ILE A 13 10.02 19.68 -1.29
C ILE A 13 9.98 19.42 0.22
N GLU A 14 9.72 20.45 1.04
CA GLU A 14 9.60 20.26 2.49
C GLU A 14 8.41 19.35 2.85
N GLN A 15 7.27 19.53 2.21
CA GLN A 15 6.11 18.62 2.40
C GLN A 15 6.47 17.16 2.05
N LEU A 16 7.18 16.94 0.94
CA LEU A 16 7.61 15.60 0.55
C LEU A 16 8.62 15.00 1.55
N ARG A 17 9.49 15.83 2.13
CA ARG A 17 10.41 15.41 3.21
C ARG A 17 9.66 15.04 4.49
N GLU A 18 8.64 15.82 4.86
CA GLU A 18 7.77 15.52 6.01
C GLU A 18 7.03 14.18 5.82
N LEU A 19 6.67 13.83 4.58
CA LEU A 19 6.11 12.52 4.22
C LEU A 19 7.16 11.39 4.19
N GLY A 20 8.42 11.69 4.48
CA GLY A 20 9.50 10.71 4.63
C GLY A 20 10.34 10.47 3.38
N LEU A 21 10.20 11.29 2.31
CA LEU A 21 11.07 11.18 1.15
C LEU A 21 12.44 11.81 1.43
N GLU A 22 13.48 11.07 1.12
CA GLU A 22 14.87 11.57 1.20
C GLU A 22 15.19 12.35 -0.07
N ILE A 23 15.26 13.69 0.05
CA ILE A 23 15.49 14.60 -1.06
C ILE A 23 16.73 15.44 -0.76
N GLU A 24 17.75 15.32 -1.60
CA GLU A 24 18.97 16.11 -1.55
C GLU A 24 18.83 17.40 -2.38
N ALA A 25 19.37 18.50 -1.83
CA ALA A 25 19.50 19.75 -2.56
C ALA A 25 20.95 19.88 -3.10
N HIS A 26 21.07 20.17 -4.39
CA HIS A 26 22.36 20.39 -5.03
C HIS A 26 22.46 21.84 -5.51
N THR A 27 23.49 22.54 -5.09
CA THR A 27 23.72 23.93 -5.49
C THR A 27 23.75 24.07 -7.02
N ASN A 28 22.92 24.96 -7.55
CA ASN A 28 22.73 25.22 -8.99
C ASN A 28 22.22 24.04 -9.84
N LYS A 29 21.88 22.87 -9.22
CA LYS A 29 21.37 21.68 -9.92
C LYS A 29 19.95 21.31 -9.49
N GLY A 30 19.41 21.94 -8.43
CA GLY A 30 18.07 21.68 -7.93
C GLY A 30 18.01 20.55 -6.91
N TYR A 31 16.96 19.76 -6.95
CA TYR A 31 16.66 18.70 -5.98
C TYR A 31 16.70 17.33 -6.65
N ARG A 32 17.10 16.31 -5.91
CA ARG A 32 17.15 14.92 -6.37
C ARG A 32 16.67 13.99 -5.26
N LEU A 33 15.81 13.04 -5.61
CA LEU A 33 15.50 11.91 -4.75
C LEU A 33 16.74 11.04 -4.58
N THR A 34 17.09 10.64 -3.35
CA THR A 34 18.21 9.73 -3.06
C THR A 34 17.89 8.31 -3.51
N ARG A 35 16.61 7.95 -3.52
CA ARG A 35 16.12 6.67 -4.04
C ARG A 35 15.07 6.93 -5.11
N SER A 36 15.11 6.15 -6.17
CA SER A 36 14.03 6.19 -7.17
C SER A 36 12.71 5.73 -6.52
N MET A 37 11.67 6.50 -6.71
CA MET A 37 10.30 6.17 -6.35
C MET A 37 9.49 6.03 -7.63
N GLU A 38 8.75 4.95 -7.73
CA GLU A 38 7.77 4.76 -8.78
C GLU A 38 6.38 4.95 -8.16
N ALA A 39 5.63 5.92 -8.66
CA ALA A 39 4.27 6.14 -8.20
C ALA A 39 3.35 5.01 -8.66
N LEU A 40 2.35 4.69 -7.84
CA LEU A 40 1.31 3.73 -8.19
C LEU A 40 0.51 4.24 -9.40
N ASP A 41 0.26 3.35 -10.35
CA ASP A 41 -0.51 3.64 -11.57
C ASP A 41 -1.52 2.52 -11.83
N ALA A 42 -2.80 2.86 -11.78
CA ALA A 42 -3.89 1.88 -11.95
C ALA A 42 -3.84 1.20 -13.34
N VAL A 43 -3.46 1.93 -14.39
CA VAL A 43 -3.38 1.38 -15.75
C VAL A 43 -2.24 0.37 -15.83
N ARG A 44 -1.05 0.73 -15.34
CA ARG A 44 0.11 -0.16 -15.29
C ARG A 44 -0.15 -1.38 -14.42
N ILE A 45 -0.77 -1.23 -13.26
CA ILE A 45 -1.14 -2.38 -12.40
C ILE A 45 -2.05 -3.32 -13.17
N ARG A 46 -3.06 -2.81 -13.88
CA ARG A 46 -3.97 -3.62 -14.69
C ARG A 46 -3.27 -4.40 -15.79
N THR A 47 -2.22 -3.87 -16.41
CA THR A 47 -1.49 -4.58 -17.48
C THR A 47 -0.75 -5.83 -16.99
N HIS A 48 -0.46 -5.92 -15.68
CA HIS A 48 0.20 -7.09 -15.07
C HIS A 48 -0.78 -8.16 -14.59
N LEU A 49 -2.09 -7.92 -14.70
CA LEU A 49 -3.10 -8.89 -14.30
C LEU A 49 -3.50 -9.78 -15.48
N ALA A 50 -3.72 -11.07 -15.20
CA ALA A 50 -4.35 -11.97 -16.17
C ALA A 50 -5.74 -11.45 -16.55
N ASP A 51 -6.19 -11.66 -17.78
CA ASP A 51 -7.42 -11.09 -18.31
C ASP A 51 -8.64 -11.43 -17.46
N ALA A 52 -8.79 -12.68 -17.06
CA ALA A 52 -9.91 -13.15 -16.21
C ALA A 52 -9.96 -12.45 -14.83
N VAL A 53 -8.81 -11.99 -14.32
CA VAL A 53 -8.72 -11.23 -13.07
C VAL A 53 -9.02 -9.76 -13.33
N ARG A 54 -8.42 -9.20 -14.39
CA ARG A 54 -8.56 -7.80 -14.81
C ARG A 54 -10.02 -7.39 -15.03
N GLU A 55 -10.81 -8.26 -15.66
CA GLU A 55 -12.23 -8.02 -15.93
C GLU A 55 -13.09 -7.95 -14.66
N ARG A 56 -12.62 -8.54 -13.56
CA ARG A 56 -13.34 -8.59 -12.28
C ARG A 56 -12.91 -7.52 -11.30
N MET A 57 -11.79 -6.80 -11.57
CA MET A 57 -11.22 -5.83 -10.64
C MET A 57 -11.47 -4.40 -11.08
N GLY A 58 -12.14 -3.62 -10.22
CA GLY A 58 -12.10 -2.15 -10.23
C GLY A 58 -10.88 -1.69 -9.44
N ILE A 59 -9.88 -1.10 -10.11
CA ILE A 59 -8.65 -0.62 -9.46
C ILE A 59 -8.67 0.90 -9.45
N GLU A 60 -8.56 1.45 -8.26
CA GLU A 60 -8.43 2.87 -7.99
C GLU A 60 -7.12 3.14 -7.26
N VAL A 61 -6.40 4.17 -7.68
CA VAL A 61 -5.19 4.66 -7.03
C VAL A 61 -5.40 6.12 -6.66
N VAL A 62 -5.18 6.45 -5.39
CA VAL A 62 -5.25 7.83 -4.89
C VAL A 62 -3.91 8.23 -4.30
N TRP A 63 -3.60 9.53 -4.38
CA TRP A 63 -2.37 10.04 -3.79
C TRP A 63 -2.43 9.99 -2.26
N GLU A 64 -3.52 10.48 -1.68
CA GLU A 64 -3.70 10.55 -0.25
C GLU A 64 -5.14 10.25 0.15
N ILE A 65 -5.30 9.56 1.26
CA ILE A 65 -6.58 9.24 1.88
C ILE A 65 -6.38 9.05 3.39
N ASP A 66 -7.43 9.12 4.18
CA ASP A 66 -7.37 8.80 5.60
C ASP A 66 -7.05 7.31 5.81
N SER A 67 -7.80 6.42 5.20
CA SER A 67 -7.58 4.97 5.23
C SER A 67 -8.29 4.30 4.06
N THR A 68 -7.55 3.49 3.29
CA THR A 68 -8.14 2.70 2.19
C THR A 68 -9.24 1.77 2.68
N ASN A 69 -9.06 1.16 3.86
CA ASN A 69 -10.04 0.27 4.45
C ASN A 69 -11.30 1.03 4.92
N ALA A 70 -11.13 2.15 5.64
CA ALA A 70 -12.27 2.95 6.08
C ALA A 70 -13.08 3.47 4.89
N SER A 71 -12.41 3.90 3.83
CA SER A 71 -13.07 4.36 2.60
C SER A 71 -13.91 3.25 1.95
N LEU A 72 -13.35 2.05 1.75
CA LEU A 72 -14.12 0.95 1.14
C LEU A 72 -15.31 0.51 2.01
N LEU A 73 -15.20 0.57 3.34
CA LEU A 73 -16.29 0.22 4.24
C LEU A 73 -17.50 1.17 4.16
N THR A 74 -17.34 2.38 3.64
CA THR A 74 -18.43 3.35 3.43
C THR A 74 -19.07 3.26 2.05
N ARG A 75 -18.50 2.48 1.15
CA ARG A 75 -19.01 2.28 -0.21
C ARG A 75 -20.03 1.14 -0.26
N SER A 76 -20.84 1.12 -1.31
CA SER A 76 -21.67 -0.06 -1.62
C SER A 76 -20.78 -1.27 -1.87
N ALA A 77 -21.19 -2.44 -1.39
CA ALA A 77 -20.48 -3.68 -1.66
C ALA A 77 -20.45 -3.97 -3.18
N PRO A 78 -19.35 -4.43 -3.73
CA PRO A 78 -19.29 -4.80 -5.15
C PRO A 78 -20.19 -5.99 -5.44
N PRO A 79 -20.67 -6.17 -6.68
CA PRO A 79 -21.41 -7.37 -7.09
C PRO A 79 -20.61 -8.65 -6.81
N LEU A 80 -21.31 -9.80 -6.74
CA LEU A 80 -20.66 -11.10 -6.60
C LEU A 80 -19.61 -11.31 -7.69
N HIS A 81 -18.47 -11.92 -7.30
CA HIS A 81 -17.32 -12.17 -8.17
C HIS A 81 -16.63 -10.92 -8.73
N ARG A 82 -16.95 -9.75 -8.18
CA ARG A 82 -16.25 -8.49 -8.43
C ARG A 82 -15.43 -8.08 -7.21
N TYR A 83 -14.41 -7.28 -7.46
CA TYR A 83 -13.48 -6.80 -6.45
C TYR A 83 -13.23 -5.31 -6.66
N ASP A 84 -13.42 -4.51 -5.62
CA ASP A 84 -13.00 -3.11 -5.62
C ASP A 84 -11.68 -3.02 -4.87
N VAL A 85 -10.66 -2.55 -5.57
CA VAL A 85 -9.28 -2.45 -5.08
C VAL A 85 -8.93 -0.97 -4.95
N LEU A 86 -8.64 -0.54 -3.74
CA LEU A 86 -8.22 0.83 -3.45
C LEU A 86 -6.79 0.83 -2.94
N LEU A 87 -5.92 1.53 -3.65
CA LEU A 87 -4.53 1.75 -3.28
C LEU A 87 -4.31 3.24 -2.97
N ALA A 88 -3.41 3.52 -2.04
CA ALA A 88 -2.99 4.88 -1.73
C ALA A 88 -1.47 4.96 -1.60
N GLU A 89 -0.89 6.08 -2.07
CA GLU A 89 0.51 6.40 -1.81
C GLU A 89 0.73 6.79 -0.35
N ASN A 90 -0.22 7.51 0.24
CA ASN A 90 -0.17 7.96 1.62
C ASN A 90 -1.51 7.74 2.33
N GLN A 91 -1.45 7.29 3.59
CA GLN A 91 -2.59 7.26 4.51
C GLN A 91 -2.33 8.19 5.70
N THR A 92 -3.21 9.18 5.90
CA THR A 92 -3.10 10.15 7.00
C THR A 92 -3.61 9.59 8.34
N SER A 93 -4.45 8.55 8.29
CA SER A 93 -5.07 7.91 9.47
C SER A 93 -5.09 6.38 9.32
N GLY A 94 -3.96 5.80 8.86
CA GLY A 94 -3.81 4.37 8.72
C GLY A 94 -4.10 3.65 10.04
N ARG A 95 -4.85 2.53 9.98
CA ARG A 95 -5.32 1.81 11.17
C ARG A 95 -4.81 0.38 11.18
N GLY A 96 -4.22 0.00 12.30
CA GLY A 96 -3.98 -1.38 12.67
C GLY A 96 -5.12 -1.95 13.52
N ARG A 97 -5.06 -3.24 13.82
CA ARG A 97 -6.01 -3.91 14.72
C ARG A 97 -5.99 -3.26 16.12
N ARG A 98 -7.13 -3.31 16.81
CA ARG A 98 -7.33 -2.75 18.17
C ARG A 98 -7.10 -1.24 18.22
N GLY A 99 -7.39 -0.51 17.14
CA GLY A 99 -7.29 0.95 17.11
C GLY A 99 -5.86 1.52 17.08
N ARG A 100 -4.84 0.69 16.89
CA ARG A 100 -3.45 1.17 16.78
C ARG A 100 -3.27 1.96 15.49
N ALA A 101 -2.54 3.07 15.55
CA ALA A 101 -2.14 3.79 14.36
C ALA A 101 -1.17 2.94 13.51
N TRP A 102 -1.32 3.00 12.20
CA TRP A 102 -0.40 2.43 11.24
C TRP A 102 0.25 3.54 10.43
N GLN A 103 1.55 3.66 10.53
CA GLN A 103 2.32 4.63 9.75
C GLN A 103 2.96 3.93 8.55
N ALA A 104 2.71 4.45 7.37
CA ALA A 104 3.31 4.01 6.13
C ALA A 104 4.18 5.14 5.56
N ARG A 105 5.41 4.83 5.16
CA ARG A 105 6.29 5.82 4.52
C ARG A 105 5.94 5.91 3.05
N LEU A 106 5.81 7.13 2.56
CA LEU A 106 5.62 7.40 1.14
C LEU A 106 6.75 6.78 0.31
N GLY A 107 6.39 6.09 -0.77
CA GLY A 107 7.35 5.42 -1.67
C GLY A 107 8.04 4.17 -1.12
N ALA A 108 7.74 3.76 0.13
CA ALA A 108 8.32 2.57 0.76
C ALA A 108 7.26 1.63 1.36
N SER A 109 5.99 1.93 1.13
CA SER A 109 4.86 1.16 1.68
C SER A 109 3.79 0.96 0.62
N LEU A 110 3.03 -0.12 0.75
CA LEU A 110 1.85 -0.39 -0.07
C LEU A 110 0.61 -0.35 0.83
N CYS A 111 -0.19 0.69 0.68
CA CYS A 111 -1.50 0.80 1.33
C CYS A 111 -2.56 0.30 0.36
N LEU A 112 -3.14 -0.86 0.67
CA LEU A 112 -4.05 -1.58 -0.20
C LEU A 112 -5.23 -2.14 0.59
N SER A 113 -6.44 -1.96 0.07
CA SER A 113 -7.64 -2.64 0.55
C SER A 113 -8.43 -3.21 -0.62
N ILE A 114 -9.10 -4.33 -0.39
CA ILE A 114 -9.93 -5.02 -1.38
C ILE A 114 -11.30 -5.28 -0.74
N ALA A 115 -12.37 -4.83 -1.40
CA ALA A 115 -13.73 -5.20 -1.06
C ALA A 115 -14.23 -6.28 -2.03
N THR A 116 -15.02 -7.22 -1.52
CA THR A 116 -15.71 -8.24 -2.30
C THR A 116 -16.97 -8.70 -1.56
N SER A 117 -17.88 -9.32 -2.27
CA SER A 117 -19.12 -9.88 -1.73
C SER A 117 -19.08 -11.40 -1.74
N PHE A 118 -19.74 -12.01 -0.75
CA PHE A 118 -19.93 -13.45 -0.63
C PHE A 118 -21.40 -13.77 -0.51
N ASP A 119 -21.87 -14.75 -1.28
CA ASP A 119 -23.19 -15.34 -1.15
C ASP A 119 -23.11 -16.83 -1.54
N PRO A 120 -23.34 -17.76 -0.59
CA PRO A 120 -23.52 -17.53 0.84
C PRO A 120 -22.22 -17.08 1.55
N LEU A 121 -22.36 -16.47 2.73
CA LEU A 121 -21.21 -16.10 3.53
C LEU A 121 -20.43 -17.36 3.97
N PRO A 122 -19.10 -17.44 3.70
CA PRO A 122 -18.29 -18.58 4.11
C PRO A 122 -18.29 -18.79 5.62
N ARG A 123 -18.47 -20.03 6.09
CA ARG A 123 -18.46 -20.37 7.53
C ARG A 123 -17.12 -20.01 8.18
N ASP A 124 -16.04 -20.20 7.44
CA ASP A 124 -14.66 -19.98 7.92
C ASP A 124 -14.08 -18.62 7.46
N LEU A 125 -14.94 -17.62 7.29
CA LEU A 125 -14.50 -16.27 6.89
C LEU A 125 -13.33 -15.73 7.73
N PRO A 126 -13.23 -15.97 9.06
CA PRO A 126 -12.07 -15.57 9.84
C PRO A 126 -10.73 -16.17 9.35
N ALA A 127 -10.75 -17.35 8.74
CA ALA A 127 -9.58 -18.00 8.17
C ALA A 127 -9.08 -17.30 6.89
N LEU A 128 -9.88 -16.45 6.26
CA LEU A 128 -9.52 -15.70 5.06
C LEU A 128 -8.25 -14.86 5.28
N THR A 129 -8.10 -14.27 6.46
CA THR A 129 -6.89 -13.51 6.83
C THR A 129 -5.62 -14.36 6.71
N LEU A 130 -5.67 -15.63 7.10
CA LEU A 130 -4.53 -16.54 7.01
C LEU A 130 -4.21 -16.88 5.55
N VAL A 131 -5.24 -17.17 4.76
CA VAL A 131 -5.09 -17.47 3.33
C VAL A 131 -4.51 -16.27 2.59
N ILE A 132 -5.04 -15.07 2.83
CA ILE A 132 -4.52 -13.83 2.25
C ILE A 132 -3.07 -13.62 2.69
N GLY A 133 -2.75 -13.83 3.96
CA GLY A 133 -1.39 -13.73 4.49
C GLY A 133 -0.39 -14.60 3.74
N LEU A 134 -0.74 -15.86 3.51
CA LEU A 134 0.07 -16.80 2.75
C LEU A 134 0.29 -16.31 1.30
N ARG A 135 -0.75 -15.85 0.63
CA ARG A 135 -0.67 -15.36 -0.76
C ARG A 135 0.13 -14.07 -0.87
N VAL A 136 -0.06 -13.13 0.07
CA VAL A 136 0.74 -11.89 0.11
C VAL A 136 2.21 -12.22 0.36
N ARG A 137 2.52 -13.13 1.29
CA ARG A 137 3.89 -13.59 1.53
C ARG A 137 4.51 -14.19 0.26
N GLU A 138 3.81 -15.10 -0.42
CA GLU A 138 4.27 -15.69 -1.68
C GLU A 138 4.56 -14.63 -2.75
N ALA A 139 3.66 -13.67 -2.92
CA ALA A 139 3.84 -12.57 -3.85
C ALA A 139 5.09 -11.74 -3.52
N LEU A 140 5.26 -11.35 -2.25
CA LEU A 140 6.42 -10.59 -1.79
C LEU A 140 7.73 -11.36 -1.97
N MET A 141 7.72 -12.68 -1.73
CA MET A 141 8.90 -13.53 -1.97
C MET A 141 9.28 -13.56 -3.46
N ARG A 142 8.30 -13.62 -4.37
CA ARG A 142 8.54 -13.53 -5.82
C ARG A 142 9.10 -12.16 -6.24
N CYS A 143 8.73 -11.10 -5.52
CA CYS A 143 9.30 -9.76 -5.69
C CYS A 143 10.67 -9.56 -5.01
N GLY A 144 11.26 -10.61 -4.44
CA GLY A 144 12.60 -10.56 -3.87
C GLY A 144 12.65 -10.47 -2.34
N ALA A 145 11.54 -10.33 -1.63
CA ALA A 145 11.49 -10.28 -0.17
C ALA A 145 11.59 -11.70 0.45
N ARG A 146 12.71 -12.41 0.18
CA ARG A 146 12.89 -13.83 0.52
C ARG A 146 12.84 -14.15 2.01
N ALA A 147 13.18 -13.19 2.87
CA ALA A 147 13.18 -13.36 4.33
C ALA A 147 11.81 -13.14 4.98
N MET A 148 10.75 -12.91 4.18
CA MET A 148 9.41 -12.66 4.68
C MET A 148 8.81 -13.87 5.39
N GLN A 149 8.32 -13.65 6.60
CA GLN A 149 7.66 -14.65 7.44
C GLN A 149 6.26 -14.15 7.83
N LEU A 150 5.41 -15.09 8.24
CA LEU A 150 4.10 -14.79 8.80
C LEU A 150 4.14 -15.01 10.31
N LYS A 151 3.64 -14.05 11.06
CA LYS A 151 3.34 -14.16 12.48
C LYS A 151 1.83 -14.13 12.66
N TRP A 152 1.33 -15.24 13.23
CA TRP A 152 -0.10 -15.38 13.49
C TRP A 152 -0.65 -14.20 14.33
N PRO A 153 -1.86 -13.71 14.07
CA PRO A 153 -2.78 -14.19 13.03
C PRO A 153 -2.67 -13.43 11.69
N ASN A 154 -2.01 -12.29 11.62
CA ASN A 154 -2.13 -11.37 10.47
C ASN A 154 -0.88 -10.52 10.19
N ASP A 155 0.25 -10.82 10.79
CA ASP A 155 1.44 -9.98 10.67
C ASP A 155 2.44 -10.57 9.68
N LEU A 156 2.94 -9.71 8.79
CA LEU A 156 4.11 -9.96 7.97
C LEU A 156 5.33 -9.43 8.74
N VAL A 157 6.34 -10.29 8.93
CA VAL A 157 7.52 -9.97 9.73
C VAL A 157 8.80 -10.38 9.01
N ILE A 158 9.90 -9.74 9.36
CA ILE A 158 11.26 -10.13 8.97
C ILE A 158 12.13 -10.24 10.21
N ALA A 159 13.12 -11.12 10.18
CA ALA A 159 14.17 -11.16 11.21
C ALA A 159 15.11 -9.97 11.02
N THR A 160 15.38 -9.25 12.10
CA THR A 160 16.40 -8.19 12.12
C THR A 160 17.78 -8.79 12.30
N SER A 161 18.82 -7.98 12.08
CA SER A 161 20.22 -8.39 12.35
C SER A 161 20.49 -8.79 13.82
N ARG A 162 19.60 -8.37 14.74
CA ARG A 162 19.66 -8.73 16.17
C ARG A 162 18.85 -9.99 16.51
N GLY A 163 18.27 -10.66 15.52
CA GLY A 163 17.43 -11.85 15.71
C GLY A 163 16.01 -11.56 16.18
N GLU A 164 15.61 -10.30 16.33
CA GLU A 164 14.26 -9.90 16.67
C GLU A 164 13.36 -9.90 15.43
N LEU A 165 12.05 -10.09 15.63
CA LEU A 165 11.08 -9.97 14.54
C LEU A 165 10.56 -8.54 14.43
N ALA A 166 10.83 -7.90 13.31
CA ALA A 166 10.26 -6.61 12.96
C ALA A 166 8.98 -6.80 12.11
N LYS A 167 7.89 -6.15 12.51
CA LYS A 167 6.66 -6.13 11.73
C LYS A 167 6.81 -5.17 10.55
N VAL A 168 6.62 -5.68 9.34
CA VAL A 168 6.70 -4.92 8.08
C VAL A 168 5.36 -4.78 7.39
N GLY A 169 4.35 -5.56 7.79
CA GLY A 169 3.01 -5.49 7.24
C GLY A 169 1.96 -6.10 8.16
N GLY A 170 0.70 -5.86 7.85
CA GLY A 170 -0.46 -6.46 8.52
C GLY A 170 -1.60 -6.64 7.52
N ILE A 171 -2.44 -7.64 7.75
CA ILE A 171 -3.59 -8.01 6.92
C ILE A 171 -4.86 -7.86 7.72
#